data_52d51d0a16436ec039f762d0defd75f1
#
_entry.id   52d51d0a16436ec039f762d0defd75f1
#
_cell.length_a   1.000
_cell.length_b   1.000
_cell.length_c   1.000
_cell.angle_alpha   90.00
_cell.angle_beta   90.00
_cell.angle_gamma   90.00
#
_symmetry.space_group_name_H-M   'P 1'
#
loop_
_entity.id
_entity.type
_entity.pdbx_description
1 polymer ?
#
loop_
_entity_poly.entity_id
_entity_poly.type
_entity_poly.pdbx_seq_one_letter_code
_entity_poly.pdbx_strand_id
1 'polypeptide(L)'
;MKISGAWHEGYVLDYHTLSSDFIGYNEFGKPMFDTKYTEVGELLYQLKYKRNTDTLEALVELATVFVRKWSPSVSAIVTVPATRVRRSQPVVELATGLGKNLELPVLDGFVQNVKNTKELKNVFDYNERIRLLEGAYKVRDQSLGGKSVLLFDDLYRSGATLNAVTKILYDQGKCSTVYALALTRTRIAS
;
A
#
# COMPACT_ATOMS: atom_id res chain seq x y z
N MET A 1 -7.09 -12.17 0.24
CA MET A 1 -6.85 -12.64 -1.15
C MET A 1 -5.34 -12.63 -1.38
N LYS A 2 -4.78 -13.75 -1.87
CA LYS A 2 -3.33 -13.84 -2.17
C LYS A 2 -2.98 -12.98 -3.40
N ILE A 3 -1.82 -12.30 -3.35
CA ILE A 3 -1.26 -11.53 -4.46
C ILE A 3 0.15 -12.03 -4.79
N SER A 4 0.52 -11.98 -6.06
CA SER A 4 1.83 -12.45 -6.55
C SER A 4 2.69 -11.27 -7.01
N GLY A 5 3.98 -11.37 -6.76
CA GLY A 5 4.98 -10.37 -7.13
C GLY A 5 6.38 -10.80 -6.69
N ALA A 6 7.30 -9.84 -6.57
CA ALA A 6 8.68 -10.07 -6.19
C ALA A 6 8.86 -10.44 -4.69
N TRP A 7 7.85 -10.26 -3.87
CA TRP A 7 7.84 -10.65 -2.45
C TRP A 7 7.68 -12.17 -2.29
N HIS A 8 8.06 -12.67 -1.12
CA HIS A 8 7.95 -14.09 -0.79
C HIS A 8 6.49 -14.55 -0.73
N GLU A 9 5.66 -13.82 0.01
CA GLU A 9 4.23 -14.06 0.12
C GLU A 9 3.49 -12.74 0.37
N GLY A 10 2.28 -12.60 -0.19
CA GLY A 10 1.54 -11.35 -0.01
C GLY A 10 0.04 -11.50 -0.13
N TYR A 11 -0.66 -10.57 0.53
CA TYR A 11 -2.12 -10.55 0.59
C TYR A 11 -2.70 -9.15 0.49
N VAL A 12 -3.96 -9.11 0.07
CA VAL A 12 -4.86 -7.98 0.26
C VAL A 12 -6.09 -8.45 1.02
N LEU A 13 -6.65 -7.60 1.88
CA LEU A 13 -7.79 -7.99 2.72
C LEU A 13 -9.07 -8.07 1.88
N ASP A 14 -9.34 -7.03 1.05
CA ASP A 14 -10.57 -6.94 0.29
C ASP A 14 -10.37 -6.19 -1.05
N TYR A 15 -11.41 -6.18 -1.89
CA TYR A 15 -11.52 -5.21 -2.97
C TYR A 15 -11.80 -3.81 -2.42
N HIS A 16 -11.39 -2.78 -3.16
CA HIS A 16 -11.66 -1.39 -2.77
C HIS A 16 -13.11 -1.00 -3.07
N THR A 17 -13.63 -1.46 -4.21
CA THR A 17 -14.98 -1.15 -4.68
C THR A 17 -15.75 -2.41 -5.05
N LEU A 18 -17.07 -2.38 -4.87
CA LEU A 18 -18.01 -3.36 -5.39
C LEU A 18 -18.31 -3.07 -6.87
N SER A 19 -18.64 -1.81 -7.17
CA SER A 19 -18.85 -1.31 -8.52
C SER A 19 -18.40 0.16 -8.62
N SER A 20 -18.23 0.65 -9.85
CA SER A 20 -17.99 2.07 -10.14
C SER A 20 -18.53 2.35 -11.54
N ASP A 21 -19.74 2.85 -11.61
CA ASP A 21 -20.51 3.05 -12.83
C ASP A 21 -20.38 4.50 -13.28
N PHE A 22 -20.04 4.71 -14.56
CA PHE A 22 -19.97 6.04 -15.12
C PHE A 22 -21.38 6.64 -15.23
N ILE A 23 -21.59 7.81 -14.65
CA ILE A 23 -22.91 8.49 -14.61
C ILE A 23 -22.94 9.84 -15.35
N GLY A 24 -21.89 10.18 -16.11
CA GLY A 24 -21.83 11.40 -16.90
C GLY A 24 -20.63 12.29 -16.56
N TYR A 25 -20.73 13.55 -16.94
CA TYR A 25 -19.71 14.57 -16.66
C TYR A 25 -20.28 15.67 -15.77
N ASN A 26 -19.45 16.22 -14.89
CA ASN A 26 -19.82 17.40 -14.11
C ASN A 26 -19.72 18.69 -14.95
N GLU A 27 -20.09 19.83 -14.36
CA GLU A 27 -20.03 21.17 -14.98
C GLU A 27 -18.63 21.59 -15.47
N PHE A 28 -17.56 20.94 -14.98
CA PHE A 28 -16.18 21.17 -15.40
C PHE A 28 -15.67 20.13 -16.41
N GLY A 29 -16.57 19.31 -17.00
CA GLY A 29 -16.20 18.27 -17.96
C GLY A 29 -15.43 17.09 -17.36
N LYS A 30 -15.45 16.90 -16.04
CA LYS A 30 -14.81 15.75 -15.38
C LYS A 30 -15.79 14.60 -15.27
N PRO A 31 -15.35 13.35 -15.56
CA PRO A 31 -16.21 12.19 -15.43
C PRO A 31 -16.64 11.97 -13.97
N MET A 32 -17.92 11.67 -13.80
CA MET A 32 -18.53 11.30 -12.53
C MET A 32 -18.85 9.81 -12.53
N PHE A 33 -18.68 9.20 -11.35
CA PHE A 33 -18.93 7.77 -11.15
C PHE A 33 -19.82 7.57 -9.93
N ASP A 34 -20.83 6.70 -10.06
CA ASP A 34 -21.51 6.12 -8.90
C ASP A 34 -20.65 4.94 -8.42
N THR A 35 -19.99 5.12 -7.29
CA THR A 35 -19.04 4.15 -6.76
C THR A 35 -19.55 3.55 -5.47
N LYS A 36 -19.74 2.24 -5.48
CA LYS A 36 -20.08 1.44 -4.28
C LYS A 36 -18.81 0.80 -3.75
N TYR A 37 -18.50 1.06 -2.50
CA TYR A 37 -17.32 0.52 -1.82
C TYR A 37 -17.65 -0.82 -1.15
N THR A 38 -16.62 -1.65 -0.93
CA THR A 38 -16.68 -2.74 0.05
C THR A 38 -16.64 -2.15 1.45
N GLU A 39 -16.87 -2.95 2.49
CA GLU A 39 -16.76 -2.49 3.87
C GLU A 39 -15.37 -1.90 4.17
N VAL A 40 -14.30 -2.64 3.84
CA VAL A 40 -12.92 -2.18 4.03
C VAL A 40 -12.61 -0.98 3.12
N GLY A 41 -13.14 -0.97 1.90
CA GLY A 41 -12.98 0.14 0.96
C GLY A 41 -13.62 1.43 1.43
N GLU A 42 -14.81 1.36 2.02
CA GLU A 42 -15.52 2.52 2.60
C GLU A 42 -14.76 3.08 3.81
N LEU A 43 -14.34 2.24 4.74
CA LEU A 43 -13.52 2.67 5.87
C LEU A 43 -12.26 3.39 5.40
N LEU A 44 -11.57 2.85 4.40
CA LEU A 44 -10.36 3.46 3.84
C LEU A 44 -10.68 4.78 3.10
N TYR A 45 -11.80 4.86 2.39
CA TYR A 45 -12.26 6.09 1.75
C TYR A 45 -12.54 7.19 2.79
N GLN A 46 -13.25 6.86 3.86
CA GLN A 46 -13.56 7.78 4.95
C GLN A 46 -12.29 8.29 5.64
N LEU A 47 -11.34 7.41 5.94
CA LEU A 47 -10.05 7.79 6.50
C LEU A 47 -9.30 8.78 5.59
N LYS A 48 -9.20 8.48 4.29
CA LYS A 48 -8.41 9.26 3.33
C LYS A 48 -9.03 10.60 2.95
N TYR A 49 -10.34 10.65 2.81
CA TYR A 49 -11.04 11.78 2.18
C TYR A 49 -11.98 12.51 3.12
N LYS A 50 -12.53 11.84 4.14
CA LYS A 50 -13.41 12.43 5.14
C LYS A 50 -12.69 12.74 6.45
N ARG A 51 -11.44 12.30 6.60
CA ARG A 51 -10.63 12.44 7.82
C ARG A 51 -11.33 11.87 9.06
N ASN A 52 -12.10 10.81 8.87
CA ASN A 52 -12.76 10.13 9.97
C ASN A 52 -11.74 9.22 10.67
N THR A 53 -11.25 9.65 11.82
CA THR A 53 -10.23 8.92 12.60
C THR A 53 -10.78 7.65 13.26
N ASP A 54 -12.09 7.56 13.47
CA ASP A 54 -12.70 6.38 14.09
C ASP A 54 -12.55 5.14 13.19
N THR A 55 -12.44 5.36 11.86
CA THR A 55 -12.20 4.28 10.89
C THR A 55 -10.78 3.73 10.94
N LEU A 56 -9.83 4.48 11.50
CA LEU A 56 -8.42 4.04 11.64
C LEU A 56 -8.33 2.80 12.53
N GLU A 57 -8.98 2.84 13.70
CA GLU A 57 -8.93 1.73 14.66
C GLU A 57 -9.54 0.46 14.07
N ALA A 58 -10.68 0.58 13.38
CA ALA A 58 -11.32 -0.56 12.72
C ALA A 58 -10.42 -1.20 11.64
N LEU A 59 -9.77 -0.37 10.80
CA LEU A 59 -8.84 -0.86 9.77
C LEU A 59 -7.59 -1.50 10.37
N VAL A 60 -7.04 -0.92 11.43
CA VAL A 60 -5.90 -1.47 12.17
C VAL A 60 -6.25 -2.82 12.77
N GLU A 61 -7.44 -2.95 13.40
CA GLU A 61 -7.87 -4.21 13.99
C GLU A 61 -8.06 -5.30 12.93
N LEU A 62 -8.71 -4.99 11.81
CA LEU A 62 -8.85 -5.93 10.68
C LEU A 62 -7.50 -6.43 10.18
N ALA A 63 -6.54 -5.52 10.00
CA ALA A 63 -5.18 -5.87 9.58
C ALA A 63 -4.46 -6.71 10.65
N THR A 64 -4.61 -6.37 11.93
CA THR A 64 -4.00 -7.07 13.06
C THR A 64 -4.50 -8.52 13.14
N VAL A 65 -5.81 -8.72 13.10
CA VAL A 65 -6.42 -10.07 13.13
C VAL A 65 -5.93 -10.89 11.94
N PHE A 66 -5.86 -10.29 10.75
CA PHE A 66 -5.35 -10.97 9.56
C PHE A 66 -3.89 -11.37 9.72
N VAL A 67 -3.00 -10.45 10.13
CA VAL A 67 -1.56 -10.73 10.25
C VAL A 67 -1.29 -11.77 11.33
N ARG A 68 -2.00 -11.72 12.47
CA ARG A 68 -1.89 -12.75 13.52
C ARG A 68 -2.29 -14.15 13.00
N LYS A 69 -3.35 -14.24 12.18
CA LYS A 69 -3.77 -15.49 11.57
C LYS A 69 -2.80 -15.99 10.50
N TRP A 70 -2.26 -15.09 9.68
CA TRP A 70 -1.27 -15.40 8.65
C TRP A 70 0.08 -15.76 9.26
N SER A 71 0.45 -15.08 10.36
CA SER A 71 1.66 -15.33 11.16
C SER A 71 2.97 -15.31 10.37
N PRO A 72 3.25 -14.29 9.54
CA PRO A 72 4.53 -14.17 8.85
C PRO A 72 5.65 -13.91 9.87
N SER A 73 6.78 -14.60 9.71
CA SER A 73 7.96 -14.36 10.56
C SER A 73 8.66 -13.07 10.13
N VAL A 74 8.32 -11.94 10.74
CA VAL A 74 8.84 -10.61 10.40
C VAL A 74 9.39 -9.86 11.62
N SER A 75 10.42 -9.04 11.41
CA SER A 75 11.10 -8.26 12.45
C SER A 75 10.68 -6.78 12.44
N ALA A 76 10.05 -6.31 11.38
CA ALA A 76 9.63 -4.91 11.23
C ALA A 76 8.56 -4.76 10.16
N ILE A 77 7.83 -3.64 10.24
CA ILE A 77 6.94 -3.17 9.19
C ILE A 77 7.63 -2.03 8.44
N VAL A 78 7.65 -2.09 7.11
CA VAL A 78 8.14 -1.04 6.23
C VAL A 78 6.96 -0.48 5.45
N THR A 79 6.78 0.83 5.45
CA THR A 79 5.71 1.47 4.68
C THR A 79 6.15 1.74 3.25
N VAL A 80 5.23 1.57 2.30
CA VAL A 80 5.43 2.08 0.93
C VAL A 80 5.50 3.61 1.00
N PRO A 81 6.54 4.24 0.40
CA PRO A 81 6.69 5.68 0.47
C PRO A 81 5.55 6.40 -0.27
N ALA A 82 5.01 7.42 0.37
CA ALA A 82 3.95 8.23 -0.22
C ALA A 82 4.45 8.97 -1.47
N THR A 83 3.62 9.00 -2.52
CA THR A 83 3.91 9.77 -3.73
C THR A 83 3.73 11.28 -3.54
N ARG A 84 3.07 11.71 -2.47
CA ARG A 84 2.86 13.12 -2.09
C ARG A 84 2.95 13.26 -0.58
N VAL A 85 3.71 14.25 -0.14
CA VAL A 85 3.71 14.65 1.27
C VAL A 85 2.37 15.32 1.58
N ARG A 86 1.64 14.79 2.58
CA ARG A 86 0.39 15.33 3.10
C ARG A 86 0.56 15.54 4.60
N ARG A 87 -0.30 16.37 5.22
CA ARG A 87 -0.34 16.53 6.69
C ARG A 87 -0.64 15.22 7.41
N SER A 88 -1.54 14.42 6.87
CA SER A 88 -1.87 13.07 7.33
C SER A 88 -1.40 12.08 6.27
N GLN A 89 -0.75 11.01 6.70
CA GLN A 89 -0.25 9.92 5.86
C GLN A 89 -0.95 8.62 6.29
N PRO A 90 -2.12 8.30 5.72
CA PRO A 90 -2.93 7.16 6.16
C PRO A 90 -2.15 5.83 6.23
N VAL A 91 -1.25 5.59 5.28
CA VAL A 91 -0.41 4.36 5.28
C VAL A 91 0.46 4.30 6.53
N VAL A 92 1.04 5.43 6.95
CA VAL A 92 1.93 5.50 8.12
C VAL A 92 1.11 5.35 9.41
N GLU A 93 -0.05 6.01 9.51
CA GLU A 93 -0.94 5.92 10.66
C GLU A 93 -1.45 4.49 10.85
N LEU A 94 -1.88 3.83 9.77
CA LEU A 94 -2.31 2.44 9.75
C LEU A 94 -1.16 1.48 10.15
N ALA A 95 0.02 1.66 9.55
CA ALA A 95 1.19 0.86 9.88
C ALA A 95 1.62 1.04 11.34
N THR A 96 1.55 2.26 11.87
CA THR A 96 1.88 2.57 13.27
C THR A 96 0.93 1.85 14.22
N GLY A 97 -0.38 1.90 13.96
CA GLY A 97 -1.37 1.16 14.75
C GLY A 97 -1.15 -0.36 14.67
N LEU A 98 -0.90 -0.87 13.46
CA LEU A 98 -0.59 -2.29 13.25
C LEU A 98 0.68 -2.73 14.00
N GLY A 99 1.76 -1.92 13.91
CA GLY A 99 3.01 -2.19 14.61
C GLY A 99 2.84 -2.20 16.11
N LYS A 100 2.05 -1.26 16.67
CA LYS A 100 1.71 -1.26 18.10
C LYS A 100 1.01 -2.55 18.53
N ASN A 101 0.01 -2.99 17.77
CA ASN A 101 -0.77 -4.19 18.10
C ASN A 101 0.02 -5.49 17.93
N LEU A 102 1.03 -5.51 17.04
CA LEU A 102 1.88 -6.68 16.77
C LEU A 102 3.22 -6.62 17.53
N GLU A 103 3.49 -5.56 18.27
CA GLU A 103 4.78 -5.31 18.94
C GLU A 103 5.96 -5.28 17.97
N LEU A 104 5.74 -4.74 16.76
CA LEU A 104 6.75 -4.64 15.72
C LEU A 104 7.14 -3.17 15.49
N PRO A 105 8.44 -2.87 15.30
CA PRO A 105 8.89 -1.55 14.91
C PRO A 105 8.36 -1.20 13.50
N VAL A 106 7.92 0.05 13.34
CA VAL A 106 7.49 0.60 12.05
C VAL A 106 8.57 1.53 11.53
N LEU A 107 9.07 1.25 10.34
CA LEU A 107 10.15 1.99 9.70
C LEU A 107 9.59 2.82 8.55
N ASP A 108 8.91 3.92 8.90
CA ASP A 108 8.53 4.91 7.93
C ASP A 108 9.75 5.66 7.38
N GLY A 109 9.76 5.94 6.07
CA GLY A 109 10.89 6.58 5.40
C GLY A 109 12.16 5.72 5.27
N PHE A 110 12.12 4.43 5.62
CA PHE A 110 13.22 3.50 5.32
C PHE A 110 13.43 3.38 3.81
N VAL A 111 12.35 3.23 3.05
CA VAL A 111 12.37 3.39 1.59
C VAL A 111 11.96 4.81 1.26
N GLN A 112 12.76 5.49 0.44
CA GLN A 112 12.55 6.88 0.04
C GLN A 112 12.25 6.96 -1.45
N ASN A 113 11.26 7.78 -1.81
CA ASN A 113 11.02 8.14 -3.21
C ASN A 113 12.00 9.25 -3.61
N VAL A 114 12.83 8.99 -4.62
CA VAL A 114 13.86 9.93 -5.10
C VAL A 114 13.53 10.54 -6.45
N LYS A 115 12.46 10.07 -7.11
CA LYS A 115 11.94 10.65 -8.37
C LYS A 115 10.56 11.27 -8.15
N ASN A 116 10.22 12.27 -8.92
CA ASN A 116 8.86 12.82 -8.92
C ASN A 116 7.91 11.87 -9.67
N THR A 117 7.31 10.92 -8.95
CA THR A 117 6.41 9.89 -9.52
C THR A 117 4.95 10.38 -9.64
N LYS A 118 4.69 11.71 -9.66
CA LYS A 118 3.33 12.27 -9.79
C LYS A 118 2.57 11.77 -11.02
N GLU A 119 3.29 11.41 -12.07
CA GLU A 119 2.72 10.93 -13.33
C GLU A 119 2.09 9.55 -13.26
N LEU A 120 2.47 8.71 -12.28
CA LEU A 120 1.96 7.33 -12.14
C LEU A 120 0.44 7.21 -11.97
N LYS A 121 -0.24 8.30 -11.57
CA LYS A 121 -1.69 8.28 -11.39
C LYS A 121 -2.45 8.04 -12.69
N ASN A 122 -1.91 8.55 -13.80
CA ASN A 122 -2.57 8.53 -15.12
C ASN A 122 -2.01 7.43 -16.03
N VAL A 123 -1.04 6.67 -15.57
CA VAL A 123 -0.46 5.57 -16.33
C VAL A 123 -1.23 4.29 -16.02
N PHE A 124 -1.90 3.73 -17.01
CA PHE A 124 -2.69 2.50 -16.88
C PHE A 124 -1.88 1.27 -17.31
N ASP A 125 -0.95 1.42 -18.25
CA ASP A 125 -0.10 0.33 -18.70
C ASP A 125 0.90 -0.11 -17.62
N TYR A 126 0.96 -1.42 -17.38
CA TYR A 126 1.81 -2.01 -16.34
C TYR A 126 3.30 -1.86 -16.65
N ASN A 127 3.71 -2.06 -17.90
CA ASN A 127 5.11 -1.99 -18.31
C ASN A 127 5.63 -0.56 -18.26
N GLU A 128 4.79 0.40 -18.65
CA GLU A 128 5.09 1.82 -18.53
C GLU A 128 5.26 2.23 -17.05
N ARG A 129 4.39 1.73 -16.17
CA ARG A 129 4.52 1.95 -14.73
C ARG A 129 5.84 1.41 -14.17
N ILE A 130 6.27 0.22 -14.60
CA ILE A 130 7.55 -0.37 -14.18
C ILE A 130 8.71 0.53 -14.62
N ARG A 131 8.73 0.97 -15.90
CA ARG A 131 9.77 1.87 -16.40
C ARG A 131 9.86 3.18 -15.63
N LEU A 132 8.73 3.79 -15.31
CA LEU A 132 8.68 5.03 -14.51
C LEU A 132 9.16 4.83 -13.06
N LEU A 133 8.97 3.64 -12.51
CA LEU A 133 9.42 3.28 -11.17
C LEU A 133 10.88 2.84 -11.11
N GLU A 134 11.51 2.61 -12.24
CA GLU A 134 12.93 2.24 -12.28
C GLU A 134 13.81 3.35 -11.70
N GLY A 135 14.58 3.01 -10.67
CA GLY A 135 15.38 3.99 -9.92
C GLY A 135 14.58 5.06 -9.19
N ALA A 136 13.26 4.86 -8.98
CA ALA A 136 12.44 5.81 -8.23
C ALA A 136 12.60 5.71 -6.72
N TYR A 137 13.14 4.61 -6.23
CA TYR A 137 13.27 4.33 -4.81
C TYR A 137 14.72 4.06 -4.42
N LYS A 138 15.05 4.41 -3.18
CA LYS A 138 16.28 3.99 -2.50
C LYS A 138 15.99 3.65 -1.05
N VAL A 139 16.83 2.82 -0.41
CA VAL A 139 16.78 2.64 1.05
C VAL A 139 17.61 3.71 1.75
N ARG A 140 17.27 4.03 2.98
CA ARG A 140 18.00 4.96 3.82
C ARG A 140 19.34 4.41 4.27
N ASP A 141 19.35 3.12 4.66
CA ASP A 141 20.50 2.42 5.21
C ASP A 141 20.31 0.90 5.07
N GLN A 142 21.20 0.10 5.67
CA GLN A 142 21.13 -1.37 5.65
C GLN A 142 20.77 -1.98 7.01
N SER A 143 20.11 -1.26 7.89
CA SER A 143 19.71 -1.73 9.23
C SER A 143 18.74 -2.93 9.21
N LEU A 144 18.14 -3.21 8.07
CA LEU A 144 17.28 -4.39 7.82
C LEU A 144 18.03 -5.55 7.14
N GLY A 145 19.34 -5.46 6.97
CA GLY A 145 20.15 -6.54 6.37
C GLY A 145 19.95 -7.87 7.10
N GLY A 146 19.65 -8.93 6.35
CA GLY A 146 19.38 -10.27 6.87
C GLY A 146 18.02 -10.43 7.59
N LYS A 147 17.23 -9.38 7.74
CA LYS A 147 15.91 -9.43 8.42
C LYS A 147 14.78 -9.70 7.44
N SER A 148 13.71 -10.31 7.93
CA SER A 148 12.44 -10.43 7.23
C SER A 148 11.54 -9.27 7.61
N VAL A 149 10.82 -8.70 6.62
CA VAL A 149 10.00 -7.51 6.82
C VAL A 149 8.61 -7.66 6.22
N LEU A 150 7.64 -6.95 6.80
CA LEU A 150 6.31 -6.76 6.23
C LEU A 150 6.26 -5.42 5.49
N LEU A 151 6.20 -5.45 4.17
CA LEU A 151 5.95 -4.29 3.33
C LEU A 151 4.45 -4.00 3.33
N PHE A 152 4.07 -2.81 3.80
CA PHE A 152 2.67 -2.43 3.99
C PHE A 152 2.25 -1.27 3.09
N ASP A 153 1.08 -1.41 2.46
CA ASP A 153 0.43 -0.37 1.64
C ASP A 153 -1.08 -0.33 1.96
N ASP A 154 -1.77 0.73 1.58
CA ASP A 154 -3.22 0.84 1.74
C ASP A 154 -3.99 0.34 0.51
N LEU A 155 -3.45 0.47 -0.70
CA LEU A 155 -4.13 0.14 -1.95
C LEU A 155 -3.22 -0.53 -2.98
N TYR A 156 -3.50 -1.79 -3.24
CA TYR A 156 -2.91 -2.54 -4.35
C TYR A 156 -3.66 -2.28 -5.65
N ARG A 157 -2.99 -1.71 -6.63
CA ARG A 157 -3.56 -1.53 -7.98
C ARG A 157 -3.04 -2.60 -8.95
N SER A 158 -1.84 -2.41 -9.45
CA SER A 158 -1.19 -3.32 -10.40
C SER A 158 -0.03 -4.10 -9.77
N GLY A 159 0.33 -3.79 -8.54
CA GLY A 159 1.51 -4.35 -7.88
C GLY A 159 2.84 -3.71 -8.29
N ALA A 160 2.86 -2.80 -9.27
CA ALA A 160 4.11 -2.21 -9.76
C ALA A 160 4.91 -1.51 -8.65
N THR A 161 4.25 -0.74 -7.78
CA THR A 161 4.89 -0.07 -6.64
C THR A 161 5.44 -1.06 -5.63
N LEU A 162 4.63 -2.05 -5.20
CA LEU A 162 5.09 -3.09 -4.27
C LEU A 162 6.25 -3.89 -4.84
N ASN A 163 6.22 -4.24 -6.15
CA ASN A 163 7.33 -4.92 -6.81
C ASN A 163 8.60 -4.08 -6.82
N ALA A 164 8.51 -2.78 -7.16
CA ALA A 164 9.67 -1.89 -7.18
C ALA A 164 10.29 -1.72 -5.78
N VAL A 165 9.46 -1.52 -4.76
CA VAL A 165 9.91 -1.39 -3.37
C VAL A 165 10.49 -2.71 -2.85
N THR A 166 9.86 -3.85 -3.13
CA THR A 166 10.38 -5.17 -2.76
C THR A 166 11.76 -5.40 -3.34
N LYS A 167 11.96 -5.07 -4.61
CA LYS A 167 13.26 -5.19 -5.28
C LYS A 167 14.35 -4.40 -4.57
N ILE A 168 14.06 -3.14 -4.23
CA ILE A 168 14.99 -2.27 -3.50
C ILE A 168 15.28 -2.79 -2.08
N LEU A 169 14.28 -3.36 -1.39
CA LEU A 169 14.49 -3.99 -0.07
C LEU A 169 15.45 -5.19 -0.16
N TYR A 170 15.35 -6.00 -1.21
CA TYR A 170 16.32 -7.08 -1.44
C TYR A 170 17.69 -6.56 -1.90
N ASP A 171 17.72 -5.72 -2.92
CA ASP A 171 18.95 -5.33 -3.61
C ASP A 171 19.83 -4.39 -2.77
N GLN A 172 19.22 -3.36 -2.15
CA GLN A 172 19.93 -2.34 -1.38
C GLN A 172 19.78 -2.55 0.12
N GLY A 173 18.57 -2.86 0.60
CA GLY A 173 18.25 -3.09 2.01
C GLY A 173 18.80 -4.40 2.55
N LYS A 174 19.19 -5.34 1.65
CA LYS A 174 19.71 -6.68 1.99
C LYS A 174 18.77 -7.48 2.90
N CYS A 175 17.46 -7.21 2.81
CA CYS A 175 16.45 -8.00 3.52
C CYS A 175 16.52 -9.46 3.11
N SER A 176 16.30 -10.39 4.06
CA SER A 176 16.28 -11.82 3.77
C SER A 176 14.95 -12.24 3.13
N THR A 177 13.85 -11.67 3.61
CA THR A 177 12.50 -12.02 3.13
C THR A 177 11.60 -10.79 3.21
N VAL A 178 10.81 -10.58 2.16
CA VAL A 178 9.79 -9.53 2.12
C VAL A 178 8.41 -10.17 2.00
N TYR A 179 7.55 -9.93 2.98
CA TYR A 179 6.13 -10.21 2.92
C TYR A 179 5.40 -8.93 2.52
N ALA A 180 4.27 -9.04 1.82
CA ALA A 180 3.52 -7.87 1.36
C ALA A 180 2.07 -7.90 1.84
N LEU A 181 1.59 -6.79 2.38
CA LEU A 181 0.19 -6.60 2.77
C LEU A 181 -0.33 -5.27 2.26
N ALA A 182 -1.48 -5.29 1.59
CA ALA A 182 -2.27 -4.09 1.35
C ALA A 182 -3.69 -4.29 1.90
N LEU A 183 -4.35 -3.20 2.31
CA LEU A 183 -5.71 -3.29 2.84
C LEU A 183 -6.70 -3.61 1.74
N THR A 184 -6.63 -2.90 0.63
CA THR A 184 -7.57 -3.10 -0.48
C THR A 184 -6.86 -3.24 -1.82
N ARG A 185 -7.60 -3.79 -2.81
CA ARG A 185 -7.16 -3.81 -4.21
C ARG A 185 -8.22 -3.24 -5.15
N THR A 186 -7.78 -2.60 -6.23
CA THR A 186 -8.70 -2.26 -7.33
C THR A 186 -9.12 -3.52 -8.07
N ARG A 187 -10.35 -3.55 -8.58
CA ARG A 187 -10.76 -4.52 -9.60
C ARG A 187 -10.00 -4.22 -10.89
N ILE A 188 -9.53 -5.25 -11.56
CA ILE A 188 -9.04 -5.09 -12.93
C ILE A 188 -10.31 -4.95 -13.78
N ALA A 189 -10.41 -3.87 -14.55
CA ALA A 189 -11.46 -3.79 -15.57
C ALA A 189 -11.26 -4.95 -16.55
N SER A 190 -12.27 -5.80 -16.63
CA SER A 190 -12.34 -6.89 -17.61
C SER A 190 -12.58 -6.31 -19.00
#